data_81aa59ad4de860ec4afa47d02aabacc6
#
_entry.id   81aa59ad4de860ec4afa47d02aabacc6
#
_cell.length_a   1.000
_cell.length_b   1.000
_cell.length_c   1.000
_cell.angle_alpha   90.00
_cell.angle_beta   90.00
_cell.angle_gamma   90.00
#
_symmetry.space_group_name_H-M   'P 1'
#
loop_
_entity.id
_entity.type
_entity.pdbx_description
1 polymer ?
#
loop_
_entity_poly.entity_id
_entity_poly.type
_entity_poly.pdbx_seq_one_letter_code
_entity_poly.pdbx_strand_id
1 'polypeptide(L)'
;MPANNARFETIVPNVLTICTYTEFAPFAYEEHGKVVGSDIFLLERFAREMGLGVTIIKKEFAGLWLTPGNGECDVAAAGMMKRVGRDLGNTGAWSQSYMLVKRSLLIRLSDADVLKDPADFTGKKIVVTPTSTAHIDAEERYQPLGSIIIPVVPSQDEIVNQLLSHGVDAFGEGNVSNEYLAQKYVDGNGHRLLALADIHTMDQPETLRFAVRATDKRLLHRLNEFIAERQT
;
A
#
# COMPACT_ATOMS: atom_id res chain seq x y z
N MET A 1 -10.13 38.23 11.87
CA MET A 1 -9.49 38.45 10.55
C MET A 1 -10.15 37.50 9.58
N PRO A 2 -10.60 37.91 8.39
CA PRO A 2 -11.23 36.99 7.46
C PRO A 2 -10.19 35.98 7.00
N ALA A 3 -10.50 34.70 7.17
CA ALA A 3 -9.71 33.59 6.67
C ALA A 3 -9.56 33.79 5.15
N ASN A 4 -8.31 33.81 4.70
CA ASN A 4 -7.97 33.89 3.28
C ASN A 4 -8.51 32.67 2.57
N ASN A 5 -9.72 32.79 1.99
CA ASN A 5 -10.50 31.73 1.32
C ASN A 5 -9.93 31.41 -0.08
N ALA A 6 -8.61 31.31 -0.19
CA ALA A 6 -8.01 30.84 -1.41
C ALA A 6 -8.40 29.36 -1.57
N ARG A 7 -9.17 29.05 -2.61
CA ARG A 7 -9.64 27.69 -2.93
C ARG A 7 -8.47 26.81 -3.31
N PHE A 8 -8.58 25.51 -3.03
CA PHE A 8 -7.67 24.50 -3.59
C PHE A 8 -7.93 24.37 -5.10
N GLU A 9 -6.89 24.08 -5.85
CA GLU A 9 -6.97 23.84 -7.30
C GLU A 9 -7.34 22.36 -7.58
N THR A 10 -8.40 21.88 -6.90
CA THR A 10 -8.89 20.50 -7.12
C THR A 10 -9.52 20.35 -8.50
N ILE A 11 -9.41 19.14 -9.10
CA ILE A 11 -9.95 18.83 -10.43
C ILE A 11 -11.45 19.11 -10.47
N VAL A 12 -12.15 18.66 -9.44
CA VAL A 12 -13.56 19.00 -9.22
C VAL A 12 -13.63 20.07 -8.13
N PRO A 13 -14.22 21.25 -8.38
CA PRO A 13 -14.27 22.31 -7.40
C PRO A 13 -14.83 21.86 -6.05
N ASN A 14 -14.08 22.13 -4.97
CA ASN A 14 -14.42 21.78 -3.58
C ASN A 14 -14.52 20.26 -3.30
N VAL A 15 -13.97 19.40 -4.14
CA VAL A 15 -13.95 17.94 -3.96
C VAL A 15 -12.51 17.45 -4.08
N LEU A 16 -12.04 16.69 -3.10
CA LEU A 16 -10.80 15.94 -3.19
C LEU A 16 -11.08 14.64 -3.95
N THR A 17 -10.50 14.49 -5.14
CA THR A 17 -10.59 13.26 -5.93
C THR A 17 -9.40 12.37 -5.61
N ILE A 18 -9.67 11.12 -5.20
CA ILE A 18 -8.67 10.14 -4.74
C ILE A 18 -8.64 8.96 -5.71
N CYS A 19 -7.51 8.76 -6.40
CA CYS A 19 -7.24 7.53 -7.12
C CYS A 19 -6.69 6.48 -6.15
N THR A 20 -7.22 5.25 -6.19
CA THR A 20 -6.77 4.20 -5.28
C THR A 20 -6.90 2.81 -5.90
N TYR A 21 -6.03 1.89 -5.46
CA TYR A 21 -6.10 0.47 -5.71
C TYR A 21 -6.78 -0.20 -4.50
N THR A 22 -7.76 -1.07 -4.74
CA THR A 22 -8.67 -1.56 -3.70
C THR A 22 -8.43 -2.99 -3.24
N GLU A 23 -7.34 -3.62 -3.64
CA GLU A 23 -6.92 -4.95 -3.17
C GLU A 23 -5.71 -4.88 -2.24
N PHE A 24 -5.67 -3.86 -1.36
CA PHE A 24 -4.52 -3.63 -0.50
C PHE A 24 -4.91 -3.23 0.94
N ALA A 25 -5.54 -4.16 1.66
CA ALA A 25 -5.82 -3.98 3.07
C ALA A 25 -4.52 -3.99 3.92
N PRO A 26 -4.43 -3.19 4.99
CA PRO A 26 -5.47 -2.31 5.52
C PRO A 26 -5.45 -0.88 4.95
N PHE A 27 -4.67 -0.59 3.91
CA PHE A 27 -4.48 0.77 3.38
C PHE A 27 -5.67 1.26 2.54
N ALA A 28 -6.08 0.47 1.54
CA ALA A 28 -7.25 0.72 0.72
C ALA A 28 -7.83 -0.61 0.22
N TYR A 29 -9.09 -0.86 0.54
CA TYR A 29 -9.78 -2.09 0.15
C TYR A 29 -11.29 -1.90 0.11
N GLU A 30 -12.00 -2.87 -0.46
CA GLU A 30 -13.45 -2.85 -0.49
C GLU A 30 -14.03 -3.64 0.69
N GLU A 31 -14.98 -3.02 1.38
CA GLU A 31 -15.77 -3.65 2.42
C GLU A 31 -17.23 -3.21 2.30
N HIS A 32 -18.15 -4.20 2.17
CA HIS A 32 -19.59 -3.95 2.01
C HIS A 32 -19.92 -2.96 0.87
N GLY A 33 -19.19 -3.05 -0.25
CA GLY A 33 -19.37 -2.19 -1.43
C GLY A 33 -18.84 -0.75 -1.27
N LYS A 34 -18.07 -0.48 -0.22
CA LYS A 34 -17.41 0.80 0.02
C LYS A 34 -15.91 0.63 0.00
N VAL A 35 -15.21 1.62 -0.52
CA VAL A 35 -13.75 1.69 -0.39
C VAL A 35 -13.42 2.27 0.98
N VAL A 36 -12.65 1.52 1.75
CA VAL A 36 -12.22 1.84 3.11
C VAL A 36 -10.72 1.59 3.28
N GLY A 37 -10.19 1.89 4.45
CA GLY A 37 -8.80 1.62 4.81
C GLY A 37 -8.10 2.83 5.40
N SER A 38 -6.91 2.63 5.94
CA SER A 38 -6.17 3.68 6.67
C SER A 38 -5.85 4.90 5.81
N ASP A 39 -5.47 4.68 4.55
CA ASP A 39 -5.16 5.76 3.62
C ASP A 39 -6.42 6.56 3.26
N ILE A 40 -7.53 5.85 3.02
CA ILE A 40 -8.82 6.46 2.70
C ILE A 40 -9.30 7.28 3.90
N PHE A 41 -9.28 6.70 5.09
CA PHE A 41 -9.64 7.39 6.33
C PHE A 41 -8.83 8.66 6.57
N LEU A 42 -7.51 8.59 6.35
CA LEU A 42 -6.61 9.72 6.52
C LEU A 42 -6.96 10.86 5.56
N LEU A 43 -7.20 10.54 4.29
CA LEU A 43 -7.55 11.52 3.26
C LEU A 43 -8.98 12.07 3.42
N GLU A 44 -9.95 11.26 3.83
CA GLU A 44 -11.30 11.73 4.16
C GLU A 44 -11.30 12.71 5.35
N ARG A 45 -10.48 12.41 6.37
CA ARG A 45 -10.29 13.30 7.50
C ARG A 45 -9.64 14.62 7.07
N PHE A 46 -8.59 14.56 6.25
CA PHE A 46 -7.96 15.73 5.65
C PHE A 46 -8.98 16.56 4.86
N ALA A 47 -9.73 15.95 3.97
CA ALA A 47 -10.74 16.62 3.17
C ALA A 47 -11.78 17.34 4.04
N ARG A 48 -12.27 16.68 5.08
CA ARG A 48 -13.22 17.26 6.04
C ARG A 48 -12.67 18.48 6.76
N GLU A 49 -11.41 18.43 7.23
CA GLU A 49 -10.76 19.58 7.89
C GLU A 49 -10.53 20.75 6.92
N MET A 50 -10.38 20.47 5.63
CA MET A 50 -10.23 21.46 4.57
C MET A 50 -11.56 21.94 3.97
N GLY A 51 -12.70 21.40 4.43
CA GLY A 51 -14.03 21.75 3.89
C GLY A 51 -14.27 21.22 2.48
N LEU A 52 -13.63 20.09 2.11
CA LEU A 52 -13.77 19.43 0.80
C LEU A 52 -14.69 18.20 0.91
N GLY A 53 -15.47 17.96 -0.15
CA GLY A 53 -16.07 16.67 -0.40
C GLY A 53 -15.02 15.64 -0.83
N VAL A 54 -15.38 14.36 -0.93
CA VAL A 54 -14.50 13.28 -1.39
C VAL A 54 -15.15 12.49 -2.51
N THR A 55 -14.39 12.17 -3.54
CA THR A 55 -14.74 11.19 -4.58
C THR A 55 -13.58 10.22 -4.76
N ILE A 56 -13.87 8.93 -4.78
CA ILE A 56 -12.89 7.86 -4.93
C ILE A 56 -12.99 7.28 -6.34
N ILE A 57 -11.82 7.14 -7.00
CA ILE A 57 -11.68 6.57 -8.34
C ILE A 57 -10.80 5.32 -8.21
N LYS A 58 -11.38 4.16 -8.50
CA LYS A 58 -10.65 2.88 -8.48
C LYS A 58 -9.72 2.79 -9.68
N LYS A 59 -8.51 2.32 -9.45
CA LYS A 59 -7.44 2.18 -10.44
C LYS A 59 -6.66 0.88 -10.20
N GLU A 60 -5.95 0.43 -11.23
CA GLU A 60 -4.91 -0.59 -11.08
C GLU A 60 -3.72 -0.04 -10.29
N PHE A 61 -2.98 -0.91 -9.60
CA PHE A 61 -1.80 -0.49 -8.86
C PHE A 61 -0.67 -0.01 -9.78
N ALA A 62 -0.48 -0.67 -10.93
CA ALA A 62 0.54 -0.30 -11.90
C ALA A 62 0.32 1.12 -12.43
N GLY A 63 1.26 2.02 -12.14
CA GLY A 63 1.18 3.42 -12.56
C GLY A 63 0.26 4.31 -11.71
N LEU A 64 -0.31 3.81 -10.64
CA LEU A 64 -1.21 4.57 -9.76
C LEU A 64 -0.61 5.92 -9.32
N TRP A 65 0.68 5.95 -9.01
CA TRP A 65 1.41 7.17 -8.60
C TRP A 65 1.48 8.25 -9.66
N LEU A 66 1.23 7.93 -10.94
CA LEU A 66 1.22 8.89 -12.05
C LEU A 66 -0.14 9.56 -12.25
N THR A 67 -1.21 8.97 -11.73
CA THR A 67 -2.58 9.41 -12.01
C THR A 67 -2.87 10.88 -11.62
N PRO A 68 -2.34 11.42 -10.48
CA PRO A 68 -2.52 12.85 -10.21
C PRO A 68 -1.80 13.74 -11.24
N GLY A 69 -0.57 13.41 -11.59
CA GLY A 69 0.21 14.14 -12.59
C GLY A 69 -0.44 14.14 -13.98
N ASN A 70 -1.17 13.07 -14.30
CA ASN A 70 -1.94 12.94 -15.55
C ASN A 70 -3.28 13.69 -15.50
N GLY A 71 -3.65 14.30 -14.37
CA GLY A 71 -4.91 15.01 -14.22
C GLY A 71 -6.13 14.13 -14.00
N GLU A 72 -5.94 12.87 -13.58
CA GLU A 72 -7.04 11.92 -13.35
C GLU A 72 -7.66 12.06 -11.95
N CYS A 73 -6.88 12.51 -10.97
CA CYS A 73 -7.32 12.79 -9.60
C CYS A 73 -6.37 13.79 -8.92
N ASP A 74 -6.75 14.26 -7.74
CA ASP A 74 -5.93 15.21 -6.96
C ASP A 74 -4.82 14.48 -6.18
N VAL A 75 -5.15 13.29 -5.64
CA VAL A 75 -4.28 12.49 -4.78
C VAL A 75 -4.39 11.03 -5.21
N ALA A 76 -3.27 10.31 -5.21
CA ALA A 76 -3.23 8.86 -5.30
C ALA A 76 -2.78 8.26 -3.96
N ALA A 77 -3.46 7.17 -3.56
CA ALA A 77 -3.26 6.47 -2.31
C ALA A 77 -3.43 4.95 -2.51
N ALA A 78 -2.78 4.15 -1.80
CA ALA A 78 -2.84 2.71 -1.53
C ALA A 78 -1.46 2.21 -1.08
N GLY A 79 -1.00 2.64 0.10
CA GLY A 79 0.26 2.17 0.68
C GLY A 79 1.47 2.37 -0.25
N MET A 80 1.50 3.46 -1.01
CA MET A 80 2.55 3.67 -2.02
C MET A 80 3.84 4.16 -1.41
N MET A 81 4.97 3.68 -1.96
CA MET A 81 6.30 4.10 -1.58
C MET A 81 6.96 4.95 -2.66
N LYS A 82 7.63 6.02 -2.20
CA LYS A 82 8.61 6.71 -3.04
C LYS A 82 9.87 5.85 -3.12
N ARG A 83 10.27 5.47 -4.31
CA ARG A 83 11.50 4.69 -4.56
C ARG A 83 12.11 5.04 -5.93
N VAL A 84 13.32 4.57 -6.14
CA VAL A 84 13.96 4.61 -7.47
C VAL A 84 13.04 3.89 -8.48
N GLY A 85 12.85 4.47 -9.66
CA GLY A 85 11.96 3.93 -10.69
C GLY A 85 10.48 4.34 -10.54
N ARG A 86 10.09 5.09 -9.49
CA ARG A 86 8.79 5.74 -9.36
C ARG A 86 8.94 7.26 -9.45
N ASP A 87 9.40 7.73 -10.58
CA ASP A 87 9.47 9.17 -10.87
C ASP A 87 8.07 9.70 -11.21
N LEU A 88 7.71 10.82 -10.61
CA LEU A 88 6.44 11.52 -10.88
C LEU A 88 6.57 12.57 -12.01
N GLY A 89 7.76 12.73 -12.58
CA GLY A 89 8.04 13.79 -13.56
C GLY A 89 7.83 15.19 -12.98
N ASN A 90 7.52 16.14 -13.86
CA ASN A 90 7.29 17.54 -13.49
C ASN A 90 5.83 17.82 -13.06
N THR A 91 4.93 16.87 -13.26
CA THR A 91 3.48 17.02 -13.06
C THR A 91 2.97 16.45 -11.75
N GLY A 92 3.75 15.59 -11.10
CA GLY A 92 3.43 14.99 -9.81
C GLY A 92 4.42 15.40 -8.72
N ALA A 93 4.00 15.27 -7.46
CA ALA A 93 4.83 15.46 -6.28
C ALA A 93 4.48 14.46 -5.19
N TRP A 94 5.47 14.02 -4.39
CA TRP A 94 5.24 13.19 -3.23
C TRP A 94 4.96 14.05 -2.00
N SER A 95 3.98 13.61 -1.18
CA SER A 95 3.82 14.13 0.17
C SER A 95 5.02 13.78 1.05
N GLN A 96 5.11 14.34 2.25
CA GLN A 96 5.95 13.73 3.27
C GLN A 96 5.43 12.33 3.65
N SER A 97 6.30 11.56 4.30
CA SER A 97 5.95 10.21 4.78
C SER A 97 4.87 10.27 5.86
N TYR A 98 3.88 9.38 5.79
CA TYR A 98 2.88 9.23 6.85
C TYR A 98 3.03 7.91 7.62
N MET A 99 3.82 6.94 7.11
CA MET A 99 4.05 5.64 7.75
C MET A 99 5.38 5.03 7.32
N LEU A 100 5.96 4.21 8.18
CA LEU A 100 7.09 3.34 7.89
C LEU A 100 6.63 1.90 7.80
N VAL A 101 7.12 1.16 6.81
CA VAL A 101 6.85 -0.26 6.62
C VAL A 101 8.14 -1.01 6.35
N LYS A 102 8.14 -2.32 6.59
CA LYS A 102 9.23 -3.24 6.24
C LYS A 102 8.72 -4.30 5.28
N ARG A 103 9.57 -4.81 4.42
CA ARG A 103 9.23 -5.99 3.62
C ARG A 103 8.99 -7.19 4.51
N SER A 104 8.09 -8.06 4.11
CA SER A 104 7.81 -9.30 4.82
C SER A 104 7.25 -10.35 3.86
N LEU A 105 7.30 -11.60 4.29
CA LEU A 105 6.60 -12.70 3.65
C LEU A 105 5.52 -13.23 4.59
N LEU A 106 4.28 -13.28 4.10
CA LEU A 106 3.19 -13.97 4.77
C LEU A 106 3.27 -15.45 4.40
N ILE A 107 3.26 -16.32 5.39
CA ILE A 107 3.36 -17.77 5.25
C ILE A 107 2.29 -18.47 6.09
N ARG A 108 2.09 -19.77 5.89
CA ARG A 108 1.29 -20.58 6.82
C ARG A 108 1.97 -20.61 8.20
N LEU A 109 1.18 -20.57 9.26
CA LEU A 109 1.70 -20.69 10.62
C LEU A 109 2.46 -22.02 10.82
N SER A 110 2.01 -23.10 10.17
CA SER A 110 2.68 -24.40 10.20
C SER A 110 4.11 -24.42 9.65
N ASP A 111 4.45 -23.43 8.82
CA ASP A 111 5.76 -23.34 8.17
C ASP A 111 6.72 -22.38 8.89
N ALA A 112 6.23 -21.69 9.93
CA ALA A 112 6.99 -20.63 10.62
C ALA A 112 8.30 -21.13 11.27
N ASP A 113 8.34 -22.40 11.67
CA ASP A 113 9.55 -22.97 12.28
C ASP A 113 10.62 -23.40 11.26
N VAL A 114 10.27 -23.50 9.98
CA VAL A 114 11.17 -23.97 8.91
C VAL A 114 11.52 -22.91 7.86
N LEU A 115 10.72 -21.86 7.70
CA LEU A 115 10.94 -20.79 6.74
C LEU A 115 11.46 -19.53 7.46
N LYS A 116 12.72 -19.51 7.84
CA LYS A 116 13.35 -18.45 8.66
C LYS A 116 14.35 -17.61 7.90
N ASP A 117 15.05 -18.19 6.94
CA ASP A 117 16.07 -17.52 6.15
C ASP A 117 15.67 -17.48 4.66
N PRO A 118 16.16 -16.51 3.86
CA PRO A 118 15.88 -16.46 2.44
C PRO A 118 16.18 -17.77 1.69
N ALA A 119 17.20 -18.52 2.09
CA ALA A 119 17.59 -19.80 1.49
C ALA A 119 16.53 -20.90 1.71
N ASP A 120 15.72 -20.82 2.76
CA ASP A 120 14.66 -21.80 3.06
C ASP A 120 13.52 -21.74 2.02
N PHE A 121 13.46 -20.64 1.26
CA PHE A 121 12.49 -20.47 0.17
C PHE A 121 12.96 -21.05 -1.18
N THR A 122 14.09 -21.74 -1.24
CA THR A 122 14.53 -22.44 -2.46
C THR A 122 13.45 -23.41 -2.95
N GLY A 123 13.04 -23.28 -4.22
CA GLY A 123 11.95 -24.04 -4.82
C GLY A 123 10.54 -23.66 -4.37
N LYS A 124 10.40 -22.71 -3.45
CA LYS A 124 9.11 -22.21 -2.95
C LYS A 124 8.51 -21.20 -3.91
N LYS A 125 7.18 -21.15 -3.96
CA LYS A 125 6.39 -20.22 -4.75
C LYS A 125 6.05 -18.99 -3.93
N ILE A 126 6.58 -17.83 -4.34
CA ILE A 126 6.32 -16.54 -3.70
C ILE A 126 5.44 -15.68 -4.62
N VAL A 127 4.21 -15.41 -4.19
CA VAL A 127 3.30 -14.50 -4.90
C VAL A 127 3.62 -13.06 -4.54
N VAL A 128 3.55 -12.17 -5.51
CA VAL A 128 3.78 -10.72 -5.33
C VAL A 128 2.86 -9.93 -6.27
N THR A 129 2.48 -8.73 -5.87
CA THR A 129 1.77 -7.80 -6.76
C THR A 129 2.72 -7.25 -7.82
N PRO A 130 2.40 -7.33 -9.12
CA PRO A 130 3.26 -6.81 -10.19
C PRO A 130 3.66 -5.36 -9.97
N THR A 131 4.91 -5.01 -10.27
CA THR A 131 5.48 -3.66 -10.12
C THR A 131 5.51 -3.10 -8.69
N SER A 132 5.11 -3.89 -7.70
CA SER A 132 5.23 -3.52 -6.28
C SER A 132 6.69 -3.54 -5.83
N THR A 133 6.97 -2.96 -4.67
CA THR A 133 8.29 -3.07 -4.04
C THR A 133 8.58 -4.51 -3.63
N ALA A 134 7.54 -5.26 -3.22
CA ALA A 134 7.66 -6.66 -2.89
C ALA A 134 8.05 -7.53 -4.10
N HIS A 135 7.58 -7.18 -5.31
CA HIS A 135 8.00 -7.88 -6.54
C HIS A 135 9.50 -7.73 -6.78
N ILE A 136 10.01 -6.51 -6.71
CA ILE A 136 11.44 -6.24 -6.89
C ILE A 136 12.27 -6.93 -5.80
N ASP A 137 11.85 -6.80 -4.54
CA ASP A 137 12.51 -7.47 -3.42
C ASP A 137 12.56 -9.00 -3.60
N ALA A 138 11.49 -9.61 -4.10
CA ALA A 138 11.44 -11.03 -4.35
C ALA A 138 12.39 -11.45 -5.49
N GLU A 139 12.44 -10.68 -6.57
CA GLU A 139 13.37 -10.92 -7.70
C GLU A 139 14.83 -10.73 -7.28
N GLU A 140 15.14 -9.76 -6.45
CA GLU A 140 16.53 -9.46 -6.04
C GLU A 140 17.06 -10.43 -4.98
N ARG A 141 16.22 -10.87 -4.04
CA ARG A 141 16.67 -11.63 -2.86
C ARG A 141 16.32 -13.10 -2.85
N TYR A 142 15.20 -13.48 -3.43
CA TYR A 142 14.71 -14.86 -3.37
C TYR A 142 14.90 -15.61 -4.69
N GLN A 143 14.68 -14.96 -5.83
CA GLN A 143 14.84 -15.60 -7.13
C GLN A 143 16.28 -16.12 -7.36
N PRO A 144 17.37 -15.38 -7.01
CA PRO A 144 18.74 -15.90 -7.15
C PRO A 144 19.02 -17.13 -6.28
N LEU A 145 18.24 -17.35 -5.23
CA LEU A 145 18.31 -18.52 -4.36
C LEU A 145 17.44 -19.69 -4.83
N GLY A 146 16.79 -19.56 -5.99
CA GLY A 146 15.98 -20.60 -6.59
C GLY A 146 14.49 -20.57 -6.23
N SER A 147 13.98 -19.48 -5.62
CA SER A 147 12.54 -19.32 -5.40
C SER A 147 11.82 -19.02 -6.72
N ILE A 148 10.56 -19.41 -6.81
CA ILE A 148 9.69 -19.19 -7.97
C ILE A 148 8.83 -17.97 -7.69
N ILE A 149 9.11 -16.85 -8.36
CA ILE A 149 8.35 -15.62 -8.18
C ILE A 149 7.14 -15.61 -9.11
N ILE A 150 5.96 -15.37 -8.55
CA ILE A 150 4.67 -15.38 -9.25
C ILE A 150 4.03 -13.98 -9.15
N PRO A 151 4.27 -13.09 -10.14
CA PRO A 151 3.63 -11.79 -10.17
C PRO A 151 2.19 -11.92 -10.69
N VAL A 152 1.21 -11.71 -9.82
CA VAL A 152 -0.23 -11.78 -10.14
C VAL A 152 -0.98 -10.68 -9.41
N VAL A 153 -2.21 -10.39 -9.87
CA VAL A 153 -3.12 -9.41 -9.24
C VAL A 153 -4.40 -10.14 -8.77
N PRO A 154 -4.31 -11.15 -7.90
CA PRO A 154 -5.50 -11.72 -7.26
C PRO A 154 -5.90 -10.84 -6.07
N SER A 155 -7.12 -11.01 -5.59
CA SER A 155 -7.51 -10.45 -4.30
C SER A 155 -6.67 -11.04 -3.16
N GLN A 156 -6.52 -10.30 -2.07
CA GLN A 156 -5.81 -10.80 -0.89
C GLN A 156 -6.47 -12.07 -0.31
N ASP A 157 -7.80 -12.15 -0.37
CA ASP A 157 -8.54 -13.35 0.07
C ASP A 157 -8.20 -14.58 -0.77
N GLU A 158 -8.03 -14.42 -2.09
CA GLU A 158 -7.61 -15.51 -2.97
C GLU A 158 -6.17 -15.96 -2.69
N ILE A 159 -5.26 -15.00 -2.46
CA ILE A 159 -3.87 -15.31 -2.06
C ILE A 159 -3.85 -16.12 -0.78
N VAL A 160 -4.62 -15.73 0.24
CA VAL A 160 -4.71 -16.46 1.51
C VAL A 160 -5.28 -17.87 1.29
N ASN A 161 -6.31 -18.03 0.48
CA ASN A 161 -6.84 -19.34 0.14
C ASN A 161 -5.80 -20.24 -0.55
N GLN A 162 -4.99 -19.67 -1.45
CA GLN A 162 -3.89 -20.41 -2.10
C GLN A 162 -2.78 -20.79 -1.11
N LEU A 163 -2.45 -19.91 -0.15
CA LEU A 163 -1.52 -20.24 0.94
C LEU A 163 -2.04 -21.43 1.76
N LEU A 164 -3.27 -21.34 2.24
CA LEU A 164 -3.88 -22.37 3.11
C LEU A 164 -4.10 -23.72 2.39
N SER A 165 -4.34 -23.69 1.08
CA SER A 165 -4.47 -24.90 0.25
C SER A 165 -3.14 -25.44 -0.29
N HIS A 166 -2.00 -24.88 0.10
CA HIS A 166 -0.66 -25.24 -0.40
C HIS A 166 -0.45 -25.02 -1.91
N GLY A 167 -1.26 -24.19 -2.56
CA GLY A 167 -1.05 -23.78 -3.96
C GLY A 167 0.19 -22.90 -4.15
N VAL A 168 0.46 -22.05 -3.15
CA VAL A 168 1.66 -21.23 -3.03
C VAL A 168 2.25 -21.33 -1.62
N ASP A 169 3.49 -20.85 -1.43
CA ASP A 169 4.20 -20.98 -0.16
C ASP A 169 4.30 -19.67 0.62
N ALA A 170 4.36 -18.53 -0.07
CA ALA A 170 4.45 -17.23 0.57
C ALA A 170 3.79 -16.13 -0.27
N PHE A 171 3.42 -15.04 0.41
CA PHE A 171 3.00 -13.78 -0.20
C PHE A 171 3.93 -12.65 0.25
N GLY A 172 4.62 -12.04 -0.71
CA GLY A 172 5.51 -10.92 -0.46
C GLY A 172 4.76 -9.59 -0.42
N GLU A 173 4.79 -8.91 0.73
CA GLU A 173 4.18 -7.59 0.91
C GLU A 173 4.83 -6.84 2.09
N GLY A 174 4.33 -5.65 2.42
CA GLY A 174 4.71 -4.91 3.62
C GLY A 174 4.21 -5.59 4.91
N ASN A 175 4.98 -5.46 5.98
CA ASN A 175 4.64 -6.07 7.27
C ASN A 175 3.27 -5.65 7.82
N VAL A 176 2.83 -4.41 7.56
CA VAL A 176 1.53 -3.91 8.04
C VAL A 176 0.38 -4.65 7.36
N SER A 177 0.45 -4.84 6.05
CA SER A 177 -0.56 -5.60 5.29
C SER A 177 -0.55 -7.08 5.66
N ASN A 178 0.63 -7.68 5.74
CA ASN A 178 0.75 -9.10 6.10
C ASN A 178 0.30 -9.38 7.54
N GLU A 179 0.60 -8.49 8.49
CA GLU A 179 0.11 -8.64 9.87
C GLU A 179 -1.42 -8.50 9.94
N TYR A 180 -2.01 -7.57 9.17
CA TYR A 180 -3.46 -7.46 9.06
C TYR A 180 -4.09 -8.77 8.57
N LEU A 181 -3.53 -9.39 7.53
CA LEU A 181 -4.01 -10.67 7.02
C LEU A 181 -3.83 -11.79 8.03
N ALA A 182 -2.67 -11.87 8.71
CA ALA A 182 -2.42 -12.87 9.74
C ALA A 182 -3.38 -12.75 10.95
N GLN A 183 -3.84 -11.53 11.27
CA GLN A 183 -4.83 -11.32 12.32
C GLN A 183 -6.27 -11.62 11.85
N LYS A 184 -6.59 -11.33 10.59
CA LYS A 184 -7.92 -11.53 10.00
C LYS A 184 -8.27 -13.01 9.86
N TYR A 185 -7.30 -13.85 9.46
CA TYR A 185 -7.54 -15.25 9.16
C TYR A 185 -7.18 -16.15 10.33
N VAL A 186 -8.22 -16.59 11.04
CA VAL A 186 -8.14 -17.45 12.23
C VAL A 186 -8.99 -18.72 12.04
N ASP A 187 -8.68 -19.76 12.80
CA ASP A 187 -9.51 -20.98 12.88
C ASP A 187 -10.79 -20.74 13.69
N GLY A 188 -11.62 -21.78 13.81
CA GLY A 188 -12.86 -21.74 14.60
C GLY A 188 -12.68 -21.47 16.10
N ASN A 189 -11.46 -21.57 16.62
CA ASN A 189 -11.08 -21.28 18.00
C ASN A 189 -10.39 -19.92 18.18
N GLY A 190 -10.22 -19.16 17.09
CA GLY A 190 -9.56 -17.87 17.09
C GLY A 190 -8.03 -17.92 17.00
N HIS A 191 -7.43 -19.08 16.69
CA HIS A 191 -5.98 -19.18 16.49
C HIS A 191 -5.62 -18.76 15.07
N ARG A 192 -4.51 -18.04 14.92
CA ARG A 192 -3.99 -17.62 13.63
C ARG A 192 -3.68 -18.82 12.74
N LEU A 193 -3.98 -18.71 11.45
CA LEU A 193 -3.62 -19.68 10.42
C LEU A 193 -2.34 -19.29 9.67
N LEU A 194 -1.97 -18.02 9.75
CA LEU A 194 -0.86 -17.41 9.04
C LEU A 194 0.11 -16.73 9.99
N ALA A 195 1.35 -16.58 9.56
CA ALA A 195 2.42 -15.89 10.26
C ALA A 195 3.25 -15.03 9.28
N LEU A 196 4.00 -14.10 9.80
CA LEU A 196 5.07 -13.44 9.05
C LEU A 196 6.35 -14.24 9.24
N ALA A 197 7.03 -14.56 8.13
CA ALA A 197 8.39 -15.08 8.23
C ALA A 197 9.29 -14.02 8.86
N ASP A 198 10.08 -14.42 9.86
CA ASP A 198 10.97 -13.51 10.59
C ASP A 198 12.24 -13.18 9.77
N ILE A 199 12.02 -12.72 8.55
CA ILE A 199 13.06 -12.36 7.61
C ILE A 199 13.03 -10.85 7.45
N HIS A 200 13.98 -10.18 8.04
CA HIS A 200 14.17 -8.76 7.81
C HIS A 200 14.78 -8.55 6.44
N THR A 201 14.06 -7.90 5.62
CA THR A 201 14.32 -7.86 4.21
C THR A 201 15.07 -6.63 3.78
N MET A 202 15.00 -5.55 4.54
CA MET A 202 15.71 -4.32 4.22
C MET A 202 16.29 -3.72 5.50
N ASP A 203 17.53 -3.25 5.43
CA ASP A 203 18.21 -2.59 6.53
C ASP A 203 17.54 -1.28 6.92
N GLN A 204 16.79 -0.68 5.99
CA GLN A 204 16.07 0.58 6.21
C GLN A 204 14.58 0.41 5.98
N PRO A 205 13.74 0.98 6.88
CA PRO A 205 12.31 1.00 6.67
C PRO A 205 11.96 1.85 5.44
N GLU A 206 10.94 1.42 4.71
CA GLU A 206 10.39 2.13 3.58
C GLU A 206 9.32 3.12 4.04
N THR A 207 9.21 4.24 3.33
CA THR A 207 8.27 5.31 3.67
C THR A 207 7.07 5.31 2.75
N LEU A 208 5.87 5.22 3.33
CA LEU A 208 4.63 5.43 2.59
C LEU A 208 4.32 6.90 2.41
N ARG A 209 3.87 7.27 1.21
CA ARG A 209 3.58 8.64 0.80
C ARG A 209 2.39 8.68 -0.15
N PHE A 210 1.68 9.78 -0.16
CA PHE A 210 0.70 10.07 -1.19
C PHE A 210 1.38 10.74 -2.40
N ALA A 211 0.92 10.42 -3.61
CA ALA A 211 1.27 11.18 -4.79
C ALA A 211 0.18 12.23 -5.04
N VAL A 212 0.56 13.47 -5.39
CA VAL A 212 -0.36 14.58 -5.66
C VAL A 212 0.04 15.31 -6.94
N ARG A 213 -0.83 16.14 -7.49
CA ARG A 213 -0.47 17.02 -8.60
C ARG A 213 0.53 18.07 -8.14
N ALA A 214 1.58 18.30 -8.93
CA ALA A 214 2.59 19.29 -8.63
C ALA A 214 2.07 20.74 -8.75
N THR A 215 0.99 20.95 -9.50
CA THR A 215 0.39 22.28 -9.72
C THR A 215 -0.36 22.79 -8.49
N ASP A 216 -0.99 21.92 -7.71
CA ASP A 216 -1.69 22.33 -6.48
C ASP A 216 -0.74 22.34 -5.27
N LYS A 217 0.14 23.34 -5.25
CA LYS A 217 1.12 23.53 -4.16
C LYS A 217 0.46 23.74 -2.80
N ARG A 218 -0.73 24.35 -2.78
CA ARG A 218 -1.45 24.57 -1.54
C ARG A 218 -2.00 23.27 -0.97
N LEU A 219 -2.57 22.42 -1.80
CA LEU A 219 -3.04 21.08 -1.38
C LEU A 219 -1.89 20.29 -0.77
N LEU A 220 -0.76 20.21 -1.47
CA LEU A 220 0.43 19.51 -0.98
C LEU A 220 0.93 20.06 0.35
N HIS A 221 1.01 21.40 0.47
CA HIS A 221 1.46 22.05 1.70
C HIS A 221 0.54 21.70 2.88
N ARG A 222 -0.78 21.87 2.72
CA ARG A 222 -1.75 21.54 3.77
C ARG A 222 -1.81 20.05 4.10
N LEU A 223 -1.65 19.18 3.10
CA LEU A 223 -1.56 17.74 3.34
C LEU A 223 -0.31 17.37 4.17
N ASN A 224 0.82 18.01 3.88
CA ASN A 224 2.05 17.79 4.65
C ASN A 224 1.93 18.30 6.09
N GLU A 225 1.34 19.47 6.31
CA GLU A 225 1.05 19.95 7.67
C GLU A 225 0.12 19.01 8.44
N PHE A 226 -0.96 18.56 7.79
CA PHE A 226 -1.90 17.59 8.35
C PHE A 226 -1.24 16.26 8.74
N ILE A 227 -0.30 15.76 7.91
CA ILE A 227 0.47 14.55 8.22
C ILE A 227 1.41 14.80 9.42
N ALA A 228 2.14 15.91 9.43
CA ALA A 228 3.10 16.24 10.48
C ALA A 228 2.44 16.35 11.86
N GLU A 229 1.26 16.96 11.96
CA GLU A 229 0.49 17.09 13.20
C GLU A 229 0.06 15.74 13.83
N ARG A 230 0.13 14.64 13.07
CA ARG A 230 -0.32 13.30 13.50
C ARG A 230 0.82 12.31 13.71
N GLN A 231 2.04 12.74 13.49
CA GLN A 231 3.25 11.96 13.77
C GLN A 231 3.88 12.33 15.13
N THR A 232 3.35 13.34 15.80
CA THR A 232 3.72 13.73 17.16
C THR A 232 2.82 13.04 18.16
#